data_7b174cfd320c48c582bc242d1881f0e4
#
_entry.id   7b174cfd320c48c582bc242d1881f0e4
#
_cell.length_a   1.000
_cell.length_b   1.000
_cell.length_c   1.000
_cell.angle_alpha   90.00
_cell.angle_beta   90.00
_cell.angle_gamma   90.00
#
_symmetry.space_group_name_H-M   'P 1'
#
loop_
_entity.id
_entity.type
_entity.pdbx_description
1 polymer ?
#
loop_
_entity_poly.entity_id
_entity_poly.type
_entity_poly.pdbx_seq_one_letter_code
_entity_poly.pdbx_strand_id
1 'polypeptide(L)'
;MKKLLIIYPHWIPSNLVGVQRARLIANFLPRHGWHPIIVAVHPDYYTEPLVTELTKTVNADVEVHWCKARKKSRFLPVGDIALRGFSQLVGKAVNVIKDEAPDFIWSPLPSFYTSLVCRRVHEITGVPYGLDYMDPWVHDFPGARFPNKAWFAKRAAMLLEPIAAKKVSLLTGVTSLSYQPVIDRNPHLQGISTGYMPLGFDPSDYRLKPDNTRLLWDGDGDVIPIIYAGAFLPEAHYYIDVLFAVIAEMRRAGKLDQRLRLYFVGTGRGNLDPVSKYAERHGISDIVTEHAERISYLEVLHNLSQSFGVLAIGNRERHYTASKIFQTILSGQRVFPMFHCESTVVGILQESKADNFLVKYNPSIPEREFKNIVARYFAEFINPNNPWAPNLSALDKYSADYSAAKLVRLIEKALCDKRN
;
A
#
# COMPACT_ATOMS: atom_id res chain seq x y z
N MET A 1 -17.87 11.41 22.42
CA MET A 1 -17.27 10.76 21.23
C MET A 1 -16.45 9.60 21.74
N LYS A 2 -16.60 8.39 21.14
CA LYS A 2 -15.77 7.22 21.49
C LYS A 2 -14.33 7.45 21.04
N LYS A 3 -13.38 6.79 21.71
CA LYS A 3 -11.95 6.96 21.43
C LYS A 3 -11.31 5.65 20.99
N LEU A 4 -10.54 5.68 19.89
CA LEU A 4 -9.77 4.56 19.39
C LEU A 4 -8.28 4.81 19.61
N LEU A 5 -7.65 3.96 20.43
CA LEU A 5 -6.20 3.95 20.57
C LEU A 5 -5.58 3.10 19.47
N ILE A 6 -4.85 3.74 18.56
CA ILE A 6 -4.09 3.08 17.51
C ILE A 6 -2.65 2.92 17.99
N ILE A 7 -2.21 1.70 18.23
CA ILE A 7 -0.83 1.40 18.57
C ILE A 7 -0.12 0.95 17.30
N TYR A 8 0.76 1.80 16.77
CA TYR A 8 1.60 1.45 15.64
C TYR A 8 2.98 2.08 15.82
N PRO A 9 4.08 1.31 15.76
CA PRO A 9 5.39 1.79 16.20
C PRO A 9 6.01 2.82 15.26
N HIS A 10 5.57 2.89 14.02
CA HIS A 10 5.94 3.93 13.07
C HIS A 10 4.78 4.91 12.87
N TRP A 11 5.11 6.17 12.70
CA TRP A 11 4.13 7.21 12.31
C TRP A 11 4.77 8.19 11.33
N ILE A 12 3.99 9.07 10.74
CA ILE A 12 4.49 10.17 9.94
C ILE A 12 5.57 10.94 10.74
N PRO A 13 6.75 11.24 10.17
CA PRO A 13 7.10 11.31 8.73
C PRO A 13 7.72 10.03 8.12
N SER A 14 7.53 8.85 8.71
CA SER A 14 7.95 7.60 8.07
C SER A 14 7.15 7.30 6.80
N ASN A 15 7.81 6.88 5.73
CA ASN A 15 7.19 6.55 4.43
C ASN A 15 6.93 5.05 4.26
N LEU A 16 6.71 4.32 5.34
CA LEU A 16 6.35 2.91 5.28
C LEU A 16 4.87 2.72 4.94
N VAL A 17 4.55 1.66 4.19
CA VAL A 17 3.17 1.36 3.75
C VAL A 17 2.22 1.19 4.94
N GLY A 18 2.67 0.54 6.03
CA GLY A 18 1.85 0.36 7.23
C GLY A 18 1.46 1.67 7.92
N VAL A 19 2.29 2.73 7.81
CA VAL A 19 1.95 4.08 8.30
C VAL A 19 0.76 4.64 7.54
N GLN A 20 0.68 4.42 6.23
CA GLN A 20 -0.45 4.89 5.42
C GLN A 20 -1.76 4.22 5.86
N ARG A 21 -1.74 2.93 6.24
CA ARG A 21 -2.91 2.24 6.78
C ARG A 21 -3.42 2.90 8.06
N ALA A 22 -2.52 3.17 9.01
CA ALA A 22 -2.85 3.84 10.27
C ALA A 22 -3.36 5.28 10.03
N ARG A 23 -2.66 6.06 9.19
CA ARG A 23 -3.02 7.43 8.83
C ARG A 23 -4.41 7.53 8.19
N LEU A 24 -4.62 6.74 7.15
CA LEU A 24 -5.87 6.76 6.41
C LEU A 24 -7.07 6.44 7.31
N ILE A 25 -6.96 5.46 8.18
CA ILE A 25 -8.02 5.16 9.15
C ILE A 25 -8.18 6.32 10.14
N ALA A 26 -7.10 6.81 10.74
CA ALA A 26 -7.14 7.88 11.73
C ALA A 26 -7.79 9.15 11.19
N ASN A 27 -7.46 9.56 9.97
CA ASN A 27 -8.01 10.78 9.35
C ASN A 27 -9.54 10.75 9.20
N PHE A 28 -10.14 9.58 9.02
CA PHE A 28 -11.58 9.47 8.77
C PHE A 28 -12.41 9.05 9.99
N LEU A 29 -11.81 8.58 11.08
CA LEU A 29 -12.53 8.22 12.31
C LEU A 29 -13.43 9.31 12.85
N PRO A 30 -13.06 10.62 12.86
CA PRO A 30 -13.92 11.68 13.38
C PRO A 30 -15.25 11.80 12.64
N ARG A 31 -15.31 11.52 11.36
CA ARG A 31 -16.56 11.50 10.57
C ARG A 31 -17.54 10.41 11.02
N HIS A 32 -17.03 9.40 11.71
CA HIS A 32 -17.80 8.26 12.21
C HIS A 32 -17.96 8.27 13.73
N GLY A 33 -17.76 9.44 14.37
CA GLY A 33 -17.99 9.65 15.80
C GLY A 33 -16.91 9.07 16.72
N TRP A 34 -15.71 8.77 16.18
CA TRP A 34 -14.58 8.24 16.93
C TRP A 34 -13.39 9.20 16.90
N HIS A 35 -12.74 9.41 18.05
CA HIS A 35 -11.52 10.21 18.15
C HIS A 35 -10.28 9.31 18.05
N PRO A 36 -9.36 9.54 17.10
CA PRO A 36 -8.13 8.76 16.96
C PRO A 36 -7.05 9.25 17.91
N ILE A 37 -6.46 8.34 18.67
CA ILE A 37 -5.29 8.58 19.50
C ILE A 37 -4.18 7.63 19.04
N ILE A 38 -3.01 8.15 18.71
CA ILE A 38 -1.88 7.35 18.20
C ILE A 38 -0.82 7.19 19.29
N VAL A 39 -0.34 5.97 19.49
CA VAL A 39 0.89 5.72 20.26
C VAL A 39 1.94 5.17 19.30
N ALA A 40 3.04 5.90 19.15
CA ALA A 40 4.12 5.57 18.24
C ALA A 40 5.50 5.83 18.87
N VAL A 41 6.54 5.24 18.29
CA VAL A 41 7.92 5.54 18.65
C VAL A 41 8.36 6.84 17.96
N HIS A 42 9.14 7.66 18.65
CA HIS A 42 9.64 8.92 18.11
C HIS A 42 10.52 8.70 16.87
N PRO A 43 10.41 9.54 15.84
CA PRO A 43 11.15 9.40 14.57
C PRO A 43 12.69 9.30 14.71
N ASP A 44 13.29 9.83 15.78
CA ASP A 44 14.73 9.70 16.08
C ASP A 44 15.23 8.25 16.18
N TYR A 45 14.32 7.30 16.32
CA TYR A 45 14.63 5.86 16.44
C TYR A 45 14.34 5.09 15.16
N TYR A 46 13.83 5.73 14.12
CA TYR A 46 13.57 5.12 12.83
C TYR A 46 14.85 4.86 12.06
N THR A 47 14.82 3.90 11.17
CA THR A 47 15.97 3.53 10.33
C THR A 47 15.70 3.71 8.85
N GLU A 48 14.44 3.94 8.51
CA GLU A 48 13.98 4.28 7.15
C GLU A 48 14.08 5.78 6.87
N PRO A 49 14.08 6.18 5.59
CA PRO A 49 14.03 7.58 5.20
C PRO A 49 12.76 8.27 5.72
N LEU A 50 12.91 9.50 6.19
CA LEU A 50 11.82 10.34 6.68
C LEU A 50 11.43 11.35 5.59
N VAL A 51 10.12 11.53 5.41
CA VAL A 51 9.54 12.45 4.43
C VAL A 51 8.63 13.42 5.17
N THR A 52 9.18 14.55 5.59
CA THR A 52 8.50 15.54 6.45
C THR A 52 7.21 16.08 5.84
N GLU A 53 7.14 16.25 4.53
CA GLU A 53 5.93 16.76 3.85
C GLU A 53 4.71 15.85 4.03
N LEU A 54 4.90 14.57 4.40
CA LEU A 54 3.79 13.67 4.74
C LEU A 54 2.96 14.16 5.93
N THR A 55 3.50 15.05 6.76
CA THR A 55 2.73 15.71 7.84
C THR A 55 1.52 16.47 7.30
N LYS A 56 1.59 16.98 6.06
CA LYS A 56 0.47 17.64 5.38
C LYS A 56 -0.73 16.70 5.16
N THR A 57 -0.50 15.39 5.16
CA THR A 57 -1.54 14.38 4.93
C THR A 57 -2.27 13.95 6.20
N VAL A 58 -1.89 14.45 7.36
CA VAL A 58 -2.49 14.09 8.66
C VAL A 58 -3.45 15.20 9.08
N ASN A 59 -4.69 14.81 9.45
CA ASN A 59 -5.66 15.75 9.96
C ASN A 59 -5.25 16.30 11.34
N ALA A 60 -5.60 17.54 11.63
CA ALA A 60 -5.27 18.21 12.89
C ALA A 60 -5.90 17.53 14.12
N ASP A 61 -6.98 16.79 13.93
CA ASP A 61 -7.68 16.08 15.02
C ASP A 61 -6.96 14.79 15.45
N VAL A 62 -5.88 14.37 14.77
CA VAL A 62 -5.14 13.17 15.11
C VAL A 62 -4.13 13.46 16.19
N GLU A 63 -4.38 12.95 17.39
CA GLU A 63 -3.51 13.10 18.55
C GLU A 63 -2.39 12.03 18.54
N VAL A 64 -1.13 12.45 18.75
CA VAL A 64 0.02 11.55 18.71
C VAL A 64 0.85 11.59 19.99
N HIS A 65 0.96 10.45 20.66
CA HIS A 65 1.79 10.26 21.85
C HIS A 65 3.07 9.49 21.51
N TRP A 66 4.19 10.17 21.64
CA TRP A 66 5.49 9.62 21.32
C TRP A 66 6.11 8.89 22.50
N CYS A 67 6.78 7.77 22.21
CA CYS A 67 7.65 7.09 23.17
C CYS A 67 9.06 6.90 22.61
N LYS A 68 10.00 6.57 23.51
CA LYS A 68 11.37 6.22 23.12
C LYS A 68 11.46 4.75 22.69
N ALA A 69 12.56 4.38 22.05
CA ALA A 69 12.95 2.99 21.80
C ALA A 69 14.45 2.82 22.04
N ARG A 70 14.92 1.60 22.11
CA ARG A 70 16.38 1.33 22.10
C ARG A 70 16.91 1.60 20.69
N LYS A 71 18.05 2.27 20.59
CA LYS A 71 18.74 2.45 19.30
C LYS A 71 19.18 1.08 18.76
N LYS A 72 19.19 0.93 17.44
CA LYS A 72 19.71 -0.27 16.79
C LYS A 72 21.18 -0.45 17.20
N SER A 73 21.52 -1.59 17.76
CA SER A 73 22.87 -1.90 18.21
C SER A 73 23.52 -2.93 17.31
N ARG A 74 24.84 -2.79 17.11
CA ARG A 74 25.65 -3.76 16.37
C ARG A 74 25.71 -5.13 17.08
N PHE A 75 25.56 -5.12 18.42
CA PHE A 75 25.64 -6.31 19.27
C PHE A 75 24.28 -7.02 19.46
N LEU A 76 23.18 -6.31 19.25
CA LEU A 76 21.82 -6.86 19.29
C LEU A 76 21.10 -6.44 18.01
N PRO A 77 21.20 -7.22 16.94
CA PRO A 77 20.65 -6.86 15.62
C PRO A 77 19.13 -7.05 15.54
N VAL A 78 18.40 -6.58 16.55
CA VAL A 78 16.94 -6.54 16.53
C VAL A 78 16.52 -5.40 15.63
N GLY A 79 16.04 -5.75 14.42
CA GLY A 79 15.62 -4.76 13.43
C GLY A 79 14.26 -4.14 13.73
N ASP A 80 13.32 -4.93 14.23
CA ASP A 80 11.94 -4.48 14.48
C ASP A 80 11.87 -3.47 15.63
N ILE A 81 11.25 -2.32 15.36
CA ILE A 81 11.17 -1.22 16.30
C ILE A 81 10.16 -1.47 17.43
N ALA A 82 9.12 -2.28 17.20
CA ALA A 82 8.19 -2.64 18.26
C ALA A 82 8.87 -3.50 19.33
N LEU A 83 9.83 -4.37 18.93
CA LEU A 83 10.66 -5.11 19.89
C LEU A 83 11.63 -4.19 20.62
N ARG A 84 12.28 -3.25 19.89
CA ARG A 84 13.22 -2.30 20.50
C ARG A 84 12.57 -1.33 21.47
N GLY A 85 11.29 -1.00 21.23
CA GLY A 85 10.49 -0.08 22.03
C GLY A 85 9.40 -0.76 22.86
N PHE A 86 9.43 -2.09 23.05
CA PHE A 86 8.32 -2.85 23.62
C PHE A 86 7.83 -2.29 24.97
N SER A 87 8.71 -2.17 25.94
CA SER A 87 8.37 -1.67 27.28
C SER A 87 7.90 -0.22 27.27
N GLN A 88 8.49 0.61 26.40
CA GLN A 88 8.14 2.02 26.24
C GLN A 88 6.78 2.20 25.56
N LEU A 89 6.49 1.39 24.53
CA LEU A 89 5.17 1.38 23.88
C LEU A 89 4.08 0.93 24.85
N VAL A 90 4.32 -0.17 25.60
CA VAL A 90 3.38 -0.63 26.64
C VAL A 90 3.15 0.45 27.69
N GLY A 91 4.23 1.01 28.26
CA GLY A 91 4.13 2.04 29.30
C GLY A 91 3.43 3.29 28.80
N LYS A 92 3.74 3.78 27.59
CA LYS A 92 3.07 4.94 27.00
C LYS A 92 1.58 4.66 26.75
N ALA A 93 1.23 3.51 26.16
CA ALA A 93 -0.16 3.15 25.92
C ALA A 93 -0.97 3.02 27.21
N VAL A 94 -0.40 2.41 28.26
CA VAL A 94 -1.06 2.31 29.56
C VAL A 94 -1.31 3.70 30.19
N ASN A 95 -0.36 4.64 30.08
CA ASN A 95 -0.56 6.01 30.56
C ASN A 95 -1.66 6.73 29.76
N VAL A 96 -1.61 6.65 28.43
CA VAL A 96 -2.66 7.22 27.56
C VAL A 96 -4.03 6.63 27.91
N ILE A 97 -4.13 5.33 28.20
CA ILE A 97 -5.41 4.72 28.60
C ILE A 97 -5.91 5.27 29.94
N LYS A 98 -5.02 5.56 30.89
CA LYS A 98 -5.42 6.16 32.16
C LYS A 98 -5.92 7.59 32.01
N ASP A 99 -5.28 8.36 31.11
CA ASP A 99 -5.58 9.78 30.92
C ASP A 99 -6.79 9.99 29.99
N GLU A 100 -6.89 9.21 28.92
CA GLU A 100 -7.85 9.42 27.83
C GLU A 100 -9.02 8.43 27.83
N ALA A 101 -8.94 7.31 28.55
CA ALA A 101 -9.93 6.24 28.65
C ALA A 101 -10.49 5.78 27.29
N PRO A 102 -9.64 5.31 26.34
CA PRO A 102 -10.11 4.85 25.03
C PRO A 102 -10.99 3.61 25.17
N ASP A 103 -12.00 3.51 24.30
CA ASP A 103 -12.95 2.40 24.27
C ASP A 103 -12.38 1.12 23.66
N PHE A 104 -11.40 1.26 22.76
CA PHE A 104 -10.83 0.13 22.01
C PHE A 104 -9.38 0.42 21.61
N ILE A 105 -8.58 -0.65 21.50
CA ILE A 105 -7.21 -0.61 20.94
C ILE A 105 -7.23 -1.27 19.56
N TRP A 106 -6.60 -0.66 18.58
CA TRP A 106 -6.45 -1.25 17.26
C TRP A 106 -5.01 -1.10 16.76
N SER A 107 -4.50 -2.13 16.07
CA SER A 107 -3.15 -2.11 15.52
C SER A 107 -3.11 -2.68 14.11
N PRO A 108 -2.73 -1.88 13.10
CA PRO A 108 -2.41 -2.40 11.79
C PRO A 108 -1.05 -3.11 11.85
N LEU A 109 -0.98 -4.26 11.16
CA LEU A 109 0.24 -5.02 10.98
C LEU A 109 0.69 -4.85 9.52
N PRO A 110 1.98 -4.56 9.23
CA PRO A 110 3.01 -5.59 9.28
C PRO A 110 4.09 -5.44 10.37
N SER A 111 4.02 -4.49 11.27
CA SER A 111 4.87 -4.57 12.46
C SER A 111 4.28 -5.60 13.44
N PHE A 112 4.47 -6.87 13.12
CA PHE A 112 3.77 -7.98 13.79
C PHE A 112 3.98 -8.04 15.29
N TYR A 113 5.15 -7.64 15.79
CA TYR A 113 5.43 -7.62 17.24
C TYR A 113 4.62 -6.58 18.00
N THR A 114 3.97 -5.63 17.30
CA THR A 114 3.02 -4.69 17.92
C THR A 114 1.79 -5.43 18.46
N SER A 115 1.42 -6.56 17.87
CA SER A 115 0.35 -7.41 18.39
C SER A 115 0.60 -7.90 19.82
N LEU A 116 1.85 -8.18 20.17
CA LEU A 116 2.25 -8.51 21.54
C LEU A 116 2.18 -7.31 22.49
N VAL A 117 2.45 -6.09 21.97
CA VAL A 117 2.26 -4.85 22.73
C VAL A 117 0.76 -4.68 23.06
N CYS A 118 -0.12 -4.81 22.07
CA CYS A 118 -1.58 -4.73 22.26
C CYS A 118 -2.07 -5.76 23.27
N ARG A 119 -1.61 -6.99 23.15
CA ARG A 119 -1.92 -8.06 24.09
C ARG A 119 -1.49 -7.69 25.52
N ARG A 120 -0.26 -7.19 25.71
CA ARG A 120 0.26 -6.83 27.03
C ARG A 120 -0.46 -5.63 27.62
N VAL A 121 -0.81 -4.64 26.83
CA VAL A 121 -1.61 -3.47 27.24
C VAL A 121 -3.00 -3.92 27.70
N HIS A 122 -3.66 -4.80 26.92
CA HIS A 122 -4.95 -5.39 27.32
C HIS A 122 -4.86 -6.14 28.65
N GLU A 123 -3.82 -6.93 28.90
CA GLU A 123 -3.63 -7.64 30.17
C GLU A 123 -3.55 -6.70 31.39
N ILE A 124 -2.96 -5.51 31.21
CA ILE A 124 -2.78 -4.53 32.28
C ILE A 124 -4.04 -3.69 32.50
N THR A 125 -4.74 -3.34 31.42
CA THR A 125 -5.80 -2.31 31.46
C THR A 125 -7.21 -2.85 31.28
N GLY A 126 -7.35 -4.07 30.74
CA GLY A 126 -8.67 -4.64 30.39
C GLY A 126 -9.28 -4.09 29.09
N VAL A 127 -8.74 -3.00 28.50
CA VAL A 127 -9.27 -2.43 27.26
C VAL A 127 -9.20 -3.45 26.13
N PRO A 128 -10.30 -3.75 25.40
CA PRO A 128 -10.31 -4.73 24.33
C PRO A 128 -9.48 -4.27 23.14
N TYR A 129 -8.93 -5.23 22.37
CA TYR A 129 -8.09 -4.91 21.22
C TYR A 129 -8.43 -5.71 19.97
N GLY A 130 -8.16 -5.10 18.83
CA GLY A 130 -8.22 -5.69 17.50
C GLY A 130 -6.89 -5.62 16.76
N LEU A 131 -6.66 -6.58 15.87
CA LEU A 131 -5.48 -6.67 15.03
C LEU A 131 -5.90 -6.64 13.55
N ASP A 132 -5.18 -5.85 12.73
CA ASP A 132 -5.46 -5.69 11.31
C ASP A 132 -4.31 -6.24 10.47
N TYR A 133 -4.55 -7.36 9.82
CA TYR A 133 -3.55 -8.07 9.03
C TYR A 133 -3.52 -7.53 7.59
N MET A 134 -2.48 -6.77 7.24
CA MET A 134 -2.20 -6.41 5.85
C MET A 134 -1.62 -7.61 5.10
N ASP A 135 -0.70 -8.32 5.76
CA ASP A 135 -0.09 -9.56 5.30
C ASP A 135 -0.15 -10.62 6.42
N PRO A 136 -0.19 -11.92 6.11
CA PRO A 136 -0.11 -12.97 7.12
C PRO A 136 1.24 -12.94 7.85
N TRP A 137 1.23 -13.01 9.20
CA TRP A 137 2.47 -13.13 9.97
C TRP A 137 3.14 -14.49 9.73
N VAL A 138 2.36 -15.55 9.83
CA VAL A 138 2.82 -16.90 9.49
C VAL A 138 2.50 -17.17 8.03
N HIS A 139 3.54 -17.19 7.22
CA HIS A 139 3.47 -17.46 5.77
C HIS A 139 4.64 -18.35 5.35
N ASP A 140 4.72 -18.72 4.11
CA ASP A 140 5.90 -19.37 3.56
C ASP A 140 7.04 -18.35 3.44
N PHE A 141 8.11 -18.61 4.20
CA PHE A 141 9.31 -17.78 4.17
C PHE A 141 10.26 -18.36 3.11
N PRO A 142 10.39 -17.75 1.93
CA PRO A 142 11.26 -18.27 0.86
C PRO A 142 12.69 -18.45 1.36
N GLY A 143 13.29 -19.59 1.06
CA GLY A 143 14.66 -19.90 1.47
C GLY A 143 14.84 -20.19 2.98
N ALA A 144 13.76 -20.37 3.75
CA ALA A 144 13.85 -20.72 5.16
C ALA A 144 14.51 -22.11 5.35
N ARG A 145 15.78 -22.12 5.76
CA ARG A 145 16.56 -23.32 6.09
C ARG A 145 17.26 -23.12 7.43
N PHE A 146 17.29 -24.17 8.28
CA PHE A 146 18.07 -24.11 9.52
C PHE A 146 19.57 -24.00 9.20
N PRO A 147 20.32 -23.12 9.88
CA PRO A 147 19.95 -22.11 10.90
C PRO A 147 19.90 -20.65 10.40
N ASN A 148 19.18 -20.36 9.32
CA ASN A 148 19.15 -19.00 8.76
C ASN A 148 18.06 -18.09 9.40
N LYS A 149 18.17 -16.77 9.15
CA LYS A 149 17.24 -15.76 9.70
C LYS A 149 15.77 -16.03 9.35
N ALA A 150 15.47 -16.49 8.13
CA ALA A 150 14.13 -16.77 7.67
C ALA A 150 13.51 -17.95 8.45
N TRP A 151 14.30 -18.99 8.74
CA TRP A 151 13.86 -20.10 9.57
C TRP A 151 13.50 -19.65 10.99
N PHE A 152 14.37 -18.86 11.64
CA PHE A 152 14.09 -18.32 12.97
C PHE A 152 12.88 -17.40 12.99
N ALA A 153 12.71 -16.54 11.97
CA ALA A 153 11.55 -15.67 11.83
C ALA A 153 10.24 -16.47 11.69
N LYS A 154 10.24 -17.53 10.86
CA LYS A 154 9.09 -18.45 10.73
C LYS A 154 8.74 -19.11 12.07
N ARG A 155 9.73 -19.62 12.80
CA ARG A 155 9.51 -20.24 14.11
C ARG A 155 9.01 -19.25 15.15
N ALA A 156 9.58 -18.04 15.16
CA ALA A 156 9.11 -16.97 16.05
C ALA A 156 7.64 -16.60 15.73
N ALA A 157 7.28 -16.43 14.45
CA ALA A 157 5.91 -16.17 14.05
C ALA A 157 4.95 -17.25 14.52
N MET A 158 5.27 -18.53 14.30
CA MET A 158 4.44 -19.67 14.72
C MET A 158 4.24 -19.75 16.24
N LEU A 159 5.25 -19.35 17.03
CA LEU A 159 5.17 -19.37 18.50
C LEU A 159 4.45 -18.14 19.07
N LEU A 160 4.64 -16.96 18.45
CA LEU A 160 4.18 -15.70 19.01
C LEU A 160 2.79 -15.29 18.53
N GLU A 161 2.37 -15.71 17.33
CA GLU A 161 1.03 -15.41 16.81
C GLU A 161 -0.10 -15.94 17.72
N PRO A 162 -0.09 -17.20 18.21
CA PRO A 162 -1.10 -17.66 19.15
C PRO A 162 -1.13 -16.89 20.46
N ILE A 163 0.04 -16.43 20.94
CA ILE A 163 0.13 -15.61 22.16
C ILE A 163 -0.52 -14.26 21.90
N ALA A 164 -0.17 -13.59 20.80
CA ALA A 164 -0.69 -12.29 20.43
C ALA A 164 -2.22 -12.33 20.20
N ALA A 165 -2.73 -13.41 19.62
CA ALA A 165 -4.13 -13.57 19.27
C ALA A 165 -5.02 -14.06 20.43
N LYS A 166 -4.47 -14.58 21.53
CA LYS A 166 -5.21 -15.30 22.59
C LYS A 166 -6.42 -14.58 23.17
N LYS A 167 -6.43 -13.25 23.23
CA LYS A 167 -7.50 -12.40 23.80
C LYS A 167 -7.97 -11.33 22.83
N VAL A 168 -7.66 -11.48 21.55
CA VAL A 168 -8.10 -10.52 20.53
C VAL A 168 -9.63 -10.53 20.43
N SER A 169 -10.22 -9.38 20.23
CA SER A 169 -11.69 -9.23 20.16
C SER A 169 -12.16 -8.99 18.73
N LEU A 170 -11.25 -8.59 17.85
CA LEU A 170 -11.52 -8.26 16.46
C LEU A 170 -10.30 -8.61 15.59
N LEU A 171 -10.52 -9.35 14.52
CA LEU A 171 -9.54 -9.53 13.46
C LEU A 171 -10.02 -8.86 12.18
N THR A 172 -9.21 -7.96 11.65
CA THR A 172 -9.44 -7.34 10.35
C THR A 172 -8.25 -7.56 9.43
N GLY A 173 -8.39 -7.22 8.17
CA GLY A 173 -7.32 -7.26 7.19
C GLY A 173 -7.71 -6.63 5.87
N VAL A 174 -6.79 -6.57 4.92
CA VAL A 174 -7.04 -6.01 3.58
C VAL A 174 -7.91 -6.95 2.73
N THR A 175 -7.81 -8.26 3.00
CA THR A 175 -8.68 -9.32 2.44
C THR A 175 -8.99 -10.34 3.54
N SER A 176 -9.97 -11.20 3.32
CA SER A 176 -10.23 -12.33 4.23
C SER A 176 -9.04 -13.30 4.31
N LEU A 177 -8.29 -13.47 3.21
CA LEU A 177 -7.10 -14.31 3.15
C LEU A 177 -5.96 -13.82 4.06
N SER A 178 -5.96 -12.54 4.46
CA SER A 178 -4.93 -11.99 5.34
C SER A 178 -5.07 -12.47 6.80
N TYR A 179 -6.30 -12.68 7.28
CA TYR A 179 -6.56 -13.05 8.68
C TYR A 179 -7.19 -14.44 8.86
N GLN A 180 -7.83 -15.01 7.85
CA GLN A 180 -8.45 -16.34 7.96
C GLN A 180 -7.46 -17.43 8.41
N PRO A 181 -6.21 -17.48 7.89
CA PRO A 181 -5.23 -18.43 8.36
C PRO A 181 -4.87 -18.31 9.85
N VAL A 182 -5.04 -17.13 10.45
CA VAL A 182 -4.85 -16.93 11.90
C VAL A 182 -5.94 -17.64 12.68
N ILE A 183 -7.20 -17.56 12.22
CA ILE A 183 -8.34 -18.24 12.82
C ILE A 183 -8.18 -19.74 12.69
N ASP A 184 -7.80 -20.22 11.52
CA ASP A 184 -7.63 -21.65 11.24
C ASP A 184 -6.56 -22.28 12.12
N ARG A 185 -5.47 -21.56 12.42
CA ARG A 185 -4.43 -22.01 13.35
C ARG A 185 -4.79 -21.87 14.83
N ASN A 186 -5.80 -21.04 15.15
CA ASN A 186 -6.19 -20.72 16.53
C ASN A 186 -7.69 -20.99 16.73
N PRO A 187 -8.14 -22.23 16.93
CA PRO A 187 -9.58 -22.59 16.99
C PRO A 187 -10.41 -21.82 18.02
N HIS A 188 -9.78 -21.33 19.09
CA HIS A 188 -10.45 -20.50 20.10
C HIS A 188 -10.91 -19.13 19.58
N LEU A 189 -10.50 -18.75 18.36
CA LEU A 189 -10.92 -17.50 17.69
C LEU A 189 -12.17 -17.71 16.81
N GLN A 190 -12.69 -18.91 16.71
CA GLN A 190 -13.93 -19.14 15.96
C GLN A 190 -15.07 -18.33 16.59
N GLY A 191 -15.81 -17.61 15.73
CA GLY A 191 -16.95 -16.79 16.17
C GLY A 191 -16.59 -15.37 16.63
N ILE A 192 -15.31 -14.96 16.70
CA ILE A 192 -14.96 -13.57 16.98
C ILE A 192 -15.41 -12.63 15.83
N SER A 193 -15.57 -11.35 16.13
CA SER A 193 -15.82 -10.35 15.09
C SER A 193 -14.67 -10.30 14.08
N THR A 194 -15.00 -10.41 12.79
CA THR A 194 -14.03 -10.34 11.70
C THR A 194 -14.54 -9.47 10.56
N GLY A 195 -13.62 -8.94 9.75
CA GLY A 195 -13.97 -8.23 8.54
C GLY A 195 -12.75 -7.84 7.73
N TYR A 196 -12.93 -7.62 6.42
CA TYR A 196 -11.87 -7.08 5.58
C TYR A 196 -12.20 -5.67 5.14
N MET A 197 -11.18 -4.86 4.99
CA MET A 197 -11.27 -3.48 4.55
C MET A 197 -10.12 -3.24 3.56
N PRO A 198 -10.37 -2.63 2.40
CA PRO A 198 -9.29 -2.29 1.47
C PRO A 198 -8.24 -1.41 2.17
N LEU A 199 -7.05 -1.31 1.59
CA LEU A 199 -5.99 -0.44 2.11
C LEU A 199 -6.50 1.00 2.26
N GLY A 200 -7.34 1.40 1.34
CA GLY A 200 -7.93 2.73 1.28
C GLY A 200 -7.07 3.71 0.48
N PHE A 201 -7.69 4.84 0.18
CA PHE A 201 -7.07 6.01 -0.40
C PHE A 201 -7.84 7.25 0.10
N ASP A 202 -7.20 8.39 0.08
CA ASP A 202 -7.82 9.68 0.36
C ASP A 202 -7.74 10.56 -0.90
N PRO A 203 -8.88 10.87 -1.57
CA PRO A 203 -8.85 11.75 -2.74
C PRO A 203 -8.34 13.15 -2.44
N SER A 204 -8.41 13.59 -1.17
CA SER A 204 -7.92 14.92 -0.77
C SER A 204 -6.39 15.03 -0.82
N ASP A 205 -5.67 13.91 -0.78
CA ASP A 205 -4.21 13.91 -0.92
C ASP A 205 -3.77 14.57 -2.26
N TYR A 206 -4.57 14.48 -3.33
CA TYR A 206 -4.31 15.16 -4.61
C TYR A 206 -4.43 16.70 -4.56
N ARG A 207 -5.04 17.25 -3.51
CA ARG A 207 -5.13 18.72 -3.32
C ARG A 207 -3.93 19.28 -2.60
N LEU A 208 -3.10 18.41 -2.02
CA LEU A 208 -1.90 18.80 -1.30
C LEU A 208 -0.76 19.07 -2.30
N LYS A 209 -0.07 20.18 -2.10
CA LYS A 209 1.10 20.52 -2.92
C LYS A 209 2.35 19.90 -2.30
N PRO A 210 3.19 19.21 -3.10
CA PRO A 210 4.50 18.76 -2.63
C PRO A 210 5.40 19.97 -2.32
N ASP A 211 6.45 19.76 -1.53
CA ASP A 211 7.48 20.78 -1.30
C ASP A 211 8.28 21.03 -2.57
N ASN A 212 8.56 19.99 -3.34
CA ASN A 212 9.15 20.07 -4.65
C ASN A 212 8.06 19.89 -5.73
N THR A 213 7.75 20.97 -6.44
CA THR A 213 6.75 20.97 -7.54
C THR A 213 7.35 20.72 -8.91
N ARG A 214 8.66 20.46 -9.00
CA ARG A 214 9.34 20.14 -10.25
C ARG A 214 8.85 18.81 -10.80
N LEU A 215 8.50 18.81 -12.09
CA LEU A 215 8.08 17.60 -12.78
C LEU A 215 9.30 16.79 -13.24
N LEU A 216 9.12 15.47 -13.40
CA LEU A 216 10.19 14.58 -13.87
C LEU A 216 10.67 14.92 -15.28
N TRP A 217 9.86 15.64 -16.05
CA TRP A 217 10.15 16.06 -17.43
C TRP A 217 10.45 17.56 -17.57
N ASP A 218 10.59 18.29 -16.47
CA ASP A 218 11.02 19.67 -16.53
C ASP A 218 12.43 19.76 -17.10
N GLY A 219 12.56 20.44 -18.23
CA GLY A 219 13.81 20.55 -18.98
C GLY A 219 13.85 19.72 -20.27
N ASP A 220 12.90 18.82 -20.50
CA ASP A 220 12.85 17.98 -21.71
C ASP A 220 12.13 18.65 -22.90
N GLY A 221 11.69 19.92 -22.72
CA GLY A 221 10.98 20.67 -23.75
C GLY A 221 9.51 20.32 -23.88
N ASP A 222 8.96 20.45 -25.10
CA ASP A 222 7.58 20.10 -25.41
C ASP A 222 7.43 18.57 -25.55
N VAL A 223 7.12 17.90 -24.45
CA VAL A 223 6.97 16.43 -24.40
C VAL A 223 5.55 16.00 -24.07
N ILE A 224 5.18 14.79 -24.50
CA ILE A 224 3.96 14.08 -24.09
C ILE A 224 4.35 13.04 -23.05
N PRO A 225 4.28 13.35 -21.74
CA PRO A 225 4.79 12.50 -20.68
C PRO A 225 3.82 11.40 -20.33
N ILE A 226 4.27 10.16 -20.40
CA ILE A 226 3.58 8.96 -19.87
C ILE A 226 4.39 8.46 -18.69
N ILE A 227 3.76 8.28 -17.53
CA ILE A 227 4.45 7.93 -16.29
C ILE A 227 4.04 6.57 -15.74
N TYR A 228 5.02 5.82 -15.22
CA TYR A 228 4.84 4.70 -14.32
C TYR A 228 5.43 5.04 -12.96
N ALA A 229 4.67 4.87 -11.88
CA ALA A 229 5.17 5.11 -10.53
C ALA A 229 5.00 3.86 -9.64
N GLY A 230 6.11 3.35 -9.12
CA GLY A 230 6.14 2.26 -8.14
C GLY A 230 7.18 1.18 -8.41
N ALA A 231 7.33 0.27 -7.44
CA ALA A 231 8.25 -0.84 -7.54
C ALA A 231 7.95 -1.72 -8.77
N PHE A 232 9.02 -2.12 -9.44
CA PHE A 232 8.95 -2.98 -10.62
C PHE A 232 9.09 -4.43 -10.18
N LEU A 233 8.02 -5.20 -10.33
CA LEU A 233 7.95 -6.58 -9.85
C LEU A 233 8.53 -7.55 -10.90
N PRO A 234 9.08 -8.71 -10.48
CA PRO A 234 9.70 -9.66 -11.38
C PRO A 234 8.81 -10.04 -12.57
N GLU A 235 7.58 -10.41 -12.33
CA GLU A 235 6.64 -10.86 -13.36
C GLU A 235 6.11 -9.72 -14.26
N ALA A 236 6.35 -8.45 -13.92
CA ALA A 236 6.00 -7.29 -14.75
C ALA A 236 6.93 -7.12 -15.96
N HIS A 237 8.11 -7.73 -15.94
CA HIS A 237 9.10 -7.65 -17.02
C HIS A 237 8.54 -8.08 -18.37
N TYR A 238 7.73 -9.14 -18.39
CA TYR A 238 7.10 -9.62 -19.62
C TYR A 238 6.22 -8.54 -20.26
N TYR A 239 5.45 -7.80 -19.47
CA TYR A 239 4.57 -6.76 -20.01
C TYR A 239 5.36 -5.59 -20.57
N ILE A 240 6.42 -5.18 -19.88
CA ILE A 240 7.30 -4.11 -20.35
C ILE A 240 8.01 -4.51 -21.64
N ASP A 241 8.53 -5.72 -21.74
CA ASP A 241 9.22 -6.20 -22.93
C ASP A 241 8.28 -6.16 -24.16
N VAL A 242 7.05 -6.65 -24.02
CA VAL A 242 6.03 -6.60 -25.08
C VAL A 242 5.63 -5.15 -25.41
N LEU A 243 5.41 -4.29 -24.38
CA LEU A 243 5.05 -2.90 -24.62
C LEU A 243 6.14 -2.13 -25.35
N PHE A 244 7.41 -2.33 -24.98
CA PHE A 244 8.53 -1.65 -25.63
C PHE A 244 8.75 -2.17 -27.05
N ALA A 245 8.55 -3.45 -27.32
CA ALA A 245 8.54 -3.98 -28.67
C ALA A 245 7.48 -3.31 -29.55
N VAL A 246 6.26 -3.11 -29.01
CA VAL A 246 5.16 -2.42 -29.70
C VAL A 246 5.52 -0.96 -29.97
N ILE A 247 6.04 -0.23 -28.97
CA ILE A 247 6.44 1.18 -29.11
C ILE A 247 7.52 1.33 -30.18
N ALA A 248 8.53 0.45 -30.19
CA ALA A 248 9.59 0.45 -31.18
C ALA A 248 9.05 0.20 -32.60
N GLU A 249 8.08 -0.70 -32.77
CA GLU A 249 7.45 -0.95 -34.07
C GLU A 249 6.59 0.23 -34.52
N MET A 250 5.81 0.84 -33.63
CA MET A 250 5.02 2.03 -33.93
C MET A 250 5.91 3.21 -34.34
N ARG A 251 7.05 3.38 -33.65
CA ARG A 251 8.04 4.41 -33.98
C ARG A 251 8.63 4.21 -35.38
N ARG A 252 9.07 2.98 -35.69
CA ARG A 252 9.61 2.64 -37.02
C ARG A 252 8.59 2.82 -38.13
N ALA A 253 7.30 2.61 -37.82
CA ALA A 253 6.20 2.80 -38.75
C ALA A 253 5.74 4.29 -38.87
N GLY A 254 6.38 5.23 -38.17
CA GLY A 254 5.98 6.64 -38.15
C GLY A 254 4.63 6.91 -37.49
N LYS A 255 4.16 6.00 -36.64
CA LYS A 255 2.85 6.07 -35.95
C LYS A 255 2.94 6.57 -34.50
N LEU A 256 4.13 6.97 -34.06
CA LEU A 256 4.37 7.49 -32.72
C LEU A 256 4.72 8.98 -32.79
N ASP A 257 4.07 9.82 -31.97
CA ASP A 257 4.46 11.22 -31.85
C ASP A 257 5.90 11.31 -31.31
N GLN A 258 6.74 12.11 -31.94
CA GLN A 258 8.14 12.25 -31.59
C GLN A 258 8.37 12.89 -30.21
N ARG A 259 7.35 13.58 -29.66
CA ARG A 259 7.36 14.21 -28.33
C ARG A 259 7.06 13.20 -27.21
N LEU A 260 6.59 11.97 -27.51
CA LEU A 260 6.23 11.00 -26.51
C LEU A 260 7.46 10.58 -25.70
N ARG A 261 7.35 10.65 -24.37
CA ARG A 261 8.37 10.21 -23.41
C ARG A 261 7.75 9.33 -22.32
N LEU A 262 8.52 8.34 -21.91
CA LEU A 262 8.13 7.40 -20.86
C LEU A 262 9.01 7.62 -19.63
N TYR A 263 8.38 7.88 -18.48
CA TYR A 263 9.06 8.11 -17.22
C TYR A 263 8.70 7.00 -16.23
N PHE A 264 9.72 6.32 -15.73
CA PHE A 264 9.57 5.27 -14.71
C PHE A 264 10.19 5.75 -13.42
N VAL A 265 9.42 5.78 -12.31
CA VAL A 265 9.91 6.28 -11.03
C VAL A 265 9.64 5.30 -9.90
N GLY A 266 10.62 5.14 -8.99
CA GLY A 266 10.53 4.25 -7.84
C GLY A 266 10.57 2.78 -8.20
N THR A 267 11.17 2.42 -9.34
CA THR A 267 11.26 1.04 -9.84
C THR A 267 12.08 0.13 -8.91
N GLY A 268 12.98 0.72 -8.10
CA GLY A 268 13.82 0.02 -7.14
C GLY A 268 15.11 -0.51 -7.77
N ARG A 269 16.08 -0.81 -6.89
CA ARG A 269 17.32 -1.49 -7.26
C ARG A 269 17.26 -2.87 -6.64
N GLY A 270 16.97 -3.90 -7.41
CA GLY A 270 16.95 -5.29 -6.98
C GLY A 270 17.91 -6.13 -7.83
N ASN A 271 17.80 -7.45 -7.71
CA ASN A 271 18.51 -8.39 -8.56
C ASN A 271 17.92 -8.51 -9.98
N LEU A 272 16.99 -7.62 -10.33
CA LEU A 272 16.28 -7.63 -11.60
C LEU A 272 16.89 -6.64 -12.56
N ASP A 273 16.76 -6.92 -13.85
CA ASP A 273 17.16 -5.98 -14.87
C ASP A 273 16.34 -4.67 -14.75
N PRO A 274 16.98 -3.49 -14.79
CA PRO A 274 16.27 -2.22 -14.79
C PRO A 274 15.42 -2.06 -16.05
N VAL A 275 14.43 -1.19 -16.00
CA VAL A 275 13.53 -0.88 -17.13
C VAL A 275 14.33 -0.34 -18.33
N SER A 276 15.35 0.45 -18.07
CA SER A 276 16.28 0.99 -19.07
C SER A 276 16.92 -0.09 -19.97
N LYS A 277 17.20 -1.27 -19.41
CA LYS A 277 17.80 -2.38 -20.17
C LYS A 277 16.84 -2.97 -21.22
N TYR A 278 15.52 -2.94 -20.94
CA TYR A 278 14.49 -3.30 -21.92
C TYR A 278 14.36 -2.22 -23.00
N ALA A 279 14.48 -0.95 -22.63
CA ALA A 279 14.49 0.15 -23.59
C ALA A 279 15.69 0.04 -24.57
N GLU A 280 16.89 -0.30 -24.07
CA GLU A 280 18.07 -0.57 -24.89
C GLU A 280 17.83 -1.71 -25.86
N ARG A 281 17.29 -2.83 -25.38
CA ARG A 281 17.00 -4.03 -26.23
C ARG A 281 16.10 -3.69 -27.40
N HIS A 282 15.14 -2.80 -27.22
CA HIS A 282 14.19 -2.40 -28.25
C HIS A 282 14.59 -1.14 -29.03
N GLY A 283 15.72 -0.51 -28.70
CA GLY A 283 16.23 0.68 -29.38
C GLY A 283 15.39 1.93 -29.18
N ILE A 284 14.84 2.10 -27.95
CA ILE A 284 13.98 3.23 -27.56
C ILE A 284 14.50 3.96 -26.30
N SER A 285 15.79 3.81 -25.97
CA SER A 285 16.40 4.41 -24.77
C SER A 285 16.31 5.93 -24.74
N ASP A 286 16.23 6.58 -25.90
CA ASP A 286 16.13 8.03 -26.05
C ASP A 286 14.75 8.59 -25.65
N ILE A 287 13.73 7.74 -25.52
CA ILE A 287 12.38 8.14 -25.08
C ILE A 287 11.98 7.56 -23.72
N VAL A 288 12.87 6.81 -23.07
CA VAL A 288 12.61 6.15 -21.77
C VAL A 288 13.57 6.68 -20.73
N THR A 289 13.04 7.28 -19.66
CA THR A 289 13.81 7.75 -18.51
C THR A 289 13.41 6.93 -17.27
N GLU A 290 14.39 6.37 -16.57
CA GLU A 290 14.18 5.61 -15.35
C GLU A 290 14.85 6.26 -14.14
N HIS A 291 14.05 6.56 -13.13
CA HIS A 291 14.48 6.96 -11.79
C HIS A 291 14.21 5.81 -10.81
N ALA A 292 15.21 4.97 -10.56
CA ALA A 292 15.08 3.80 -9.69
C ALA A 292 14.76 4.17 -8.23
N GLU A 293 15.21 5.33 -7.78
CA GLU A 293 14.95 5.85 -6.44
C GLU A 293 13.48 6.28 -6.29
N ARG A 294 12.96 6.14 -5.07
CA ARG A 294 11.63 6.64 -4.73
C ARG A 294 11.67 8.14 -4.53
N ILE A 295 10.72 8.85 -5.11
CA ILE A 295 10.39 10.23 -4.75
C ILE A 295 9.29 10.23 -3.67
N SER A 296 8.99 11.40 -3.11
CA SER A 296 7.97 11.50 -2.07
C SER A 296 6.57 11.15 -2.59
N TYR A 297 5.68 10.80 -1.68
CA TYR A 297 4.30 10.44 -2.04
C TYR A 297 3.56 11.59 -2.74
N LEU A 298 3.70 12.82 -2.23
CA LEU A 298 3.04 13.98 -2.83
C LEU A 298 3.65 14.37 -4.18
N GLU A 299 4.97 14.22 -4.36
CA GLU A 299 5.62 14.38 -5.67
C GLU A 299 5.10 13.34 -6.67
N VAL A 300 4.87 12.07 -6.24
CA VAL A 300 4.26 11.06 -7.11
C VAL A 300 2.89 11.52 -7.56
N LEU A 301 2.00 11.92 -6.64
CA LEU A 301 0.65 12.37 -6.97
C LEU A 301 0.67 13.58 -7.92
N HIS A 302 1.58 14.52 -7.66
CA HIS A 302 1.75 15.70 -8.50
C HIS A 302 2.15 15.32 -9.93
N ASN A 303 3.17 14.49 -10.11
CA ASN A 303 3.61 14.03 -11.42
C ASN A 303 2.52 13.21 -12.14
N LEU A 304 1.81 12.33 -11.42
CA LEU A 304 0.68 11.60 -12.01
C LEU A 304 -0.38 12.55 -12.56
N SER A 305 -0.76 13.60 -11.81
CA SER A 305 -1.81 14.53 -12.19
C SER A 305 -1.44 15.47 -13.35
N GLN A 306 -0.14 15.67 -13.59
CA GLN A 306 0.38 16.55 -14.65
C GLN A 306 0.82 15.78 -15.90
N SER A 307 0.78 14.44 -15.89
CA SER A 307 1.15 13.62 -17.03
C SER A 307 0.06 13.61 -18.12
N PHE A 308 0.43 13.24 -19.34
CA PHE A 308 -0.56 12.92 -20.39
C PHE A 308 -1.30 11.62 -20.08
N GLY A 309 -0.60 10.65 -19.48
CA GLY A 309 -1.19 9.36 -19.14
C GLY A 309 -0.32 8.54 -18.20
N VAL A 310 -0.93 7.56 -17.57
CA VAL A 310 -0.32 6.74 -16.52
C VAL A 310 -0.31 5.27 -16.93
N LEU A 311 0.85 4.61 -16.81
CA LEU A 311 0.96 3.17 -16.96
C LEU A 311 0.64 2.48 -15.65
N ALA A 312 -0.30 1.54 -15.66
CA ALA A 312 -0.63 0.68 -14.54
C ALA A 312 -0.29 -0.76 -14.87
N ILE A 313 0.93 -1.17 -14.50
CA ILE A 313 1.44 -2.49 -14.88
C ILE A 313 1.39 -3.42 -13.68
N GLY A 314 0.63 -4.50 -13.84
CA GLY A 314 0.57 -5.62 -12.91
C GLY A 314 1.68 -6.63 -13.14
N ASN A 315 1.39 -7.87 -12.80
CA ASN A 315 2.24 -9.00 -13.11
C ASN A 315 1.40 -10.17 -13.67
N ARG A 316 2.04 -11.27 -14.04
CA ARG A 316 1.35 -12.45 -14.57
C ARG A 316 0.66 -13.31 -13.51
N GLU A 317 0.75 -12.96 -12.24
CA GLU A 317 0.10 -13.69 -11.15
C GLU A 317 -1.40 -13.34 -11.09
N ARG A 318 -2.24 -14.38 -10.93
CA ARG A 318 -3.71 -14.28 -10.95
C ARG A 318 -4.27 -13.37 -9.86
N HIS A 319 -3.68 -13.40 -8.67
CA HIS A 319 -4.26 -12.76 -7.47
C HIS A 319 -3.56 -11.45 -7.08
N TYR A 320 -2.71 -10.91 -7.94
CA TYR A 320 -2.04 -9.65 -7.64
C TYR A 320 -3.01 -8.48 -7.61
N THR A 321 -3.11 -7.83 -6.46
CA THR A 321 -3.91 -6.61 -6.26
C THR A 321 -2.99 -5.41 -6.12
N ALA A 322 -2.90 -4.60 -7.15
CA ALA A 322 -2.12 -3.37 -7.12
C ALA A 322 -2.90 -2.24 -6.47
N SER A 323 -2.67 -1.96 -5.17
CA SER A 323 -3.34 -0.84 -4.47
C SER A 323 -3.09 0.52 -5.11
N LYS A 324 -1.99 0.70 -5.83
CA LYS A 324 -1.67 1.92 -6.58
C LYS A 324 -2.65 2.24 -7.72
N ILE A 325 -3.51 1.29 -8.13
CA ILE A 325 -4.52 1.55 -9.17
C ILE A 325 -5.46 2.69 -8.78
N PHE A 326 -5.76 2.85 -7.50
CA PHE A 326 -6.63 3.93 -7.03
C PHE A 326 -6.00 5.31 -7.27
N GLN A 327 -4.73 5.48 -6.87
CA GLN A 327 -4.01 6.73 -7.14
C GLN A 327 -3.89 6.99 -8.64
N THR A 328 -3.68 5.94 -9.42
CA THR A 328 -3.60 6.05 -10.89
C THR A 328 -4.90 6.58 -11.49
N ILE A 329 -6.07 6.04 -11.11
CA ILE A 329 -7.37 6.50 -11.60
C ILE A 329 -7.69 7.91 -11.08
N LEU A 330 -7.39 8.19 -9.79
CA LEU A 330 -7.62 9.48 -9.14
C LEU A 330 -6.74 10.61 -9.67
N SER A 331 -5.68 10.30 -10.41
CA SER A 331 -4.85 11.33 -11.07
C SER A 331 -5.65 12.19 -12.05
N GLY A 332 -6.81 11.70 -12.51
CA GLY A 332 -7.61 12.34 -13.55
C GLY A 332 -7.07 12.11 -14.97
N GLN A 333 -5.88 11.51 -15.08
CA GLN A 333 -5.25 11.23 -16.37
C GLN A 333 -5.65 9.86 -16.89
N ARG A 334 -5.59 9.69 -18.21
CA ARG A 334 -5.88 8.40 -18.85
C ARG A 334 -4.93 7.33 -18.37
N VAL A 335 -5.45 6.12 -18.18
CA VAL A 335 -4.68 4.99 -17.66
C VAL A 335 -4.51 3.93 -18.72
N PHE A 336 -3.29 3.42 -18.89
CA PHE A 336 -2.99 2.24 -19.69
C PHE A 336 -2.70 1.05 -18.77
N PRO A 337 -3.71 0.23 -18.44
CA PRO A 337 -3.55 -0.88 -17.51
C PRO A 337 -3.24 -2.18 -18.22
N MET A 338 -2.25 -2.93 -17.71
CA MET A 338 -1.90 -4.30 -18.17
C MET A 338 -1.94 -5.25 -16.97
N PHE A 339 -2.91 -6.16 -16.94
CA PHE A 339 -3.12 -7.07 -15.82
C PHE A 339 -3.51 -8.47 -16.28
N HIS A 340 -3.24 -9.47 -15.43
CA HIS A 340 -3.82 -10.80 -15.61
C HIS A 340 -5.35 -10.71 -15.61
N CYS A 341 -6.03 -11.46 -16.48
CA CYS A 341 -7.49 -11.40 -16.66
C CYS A 341 -8.29 -11.73 -15.38
N GLU A 342 -7.71 -12.51 -14.47
CA GLU A 342 -8.31 -12.87 -13.17
C GLU A 342 -7.87 -11.93 -12.02
N SER A 343 -7.09 -10.88 -12.29
CA SER A 343 -6.72 -9.89 -11.26
C SER A 343 -7.95 -9.13 -10.78
N THR A 344 -8.06 -8.92 -9.47
CA THR A 344 -9.11 -8.08 -8.86
C THR A 344 -9.12 -6.66 -9.41
N VAL A 345 -7.98 -6.17 -9.91
CA VAL A 345 -7.85 -4.85 -10.53
C VAL A 345 -8.72 -4.73 -11.80
N VAL A 346 -8.89 -5.82 -12.55
CA VAL A 346 -9.75 -5.83 -13.74
C VAL A 346 -11.19 -5.45 -13.37
N GLY A 347 -11.72 -6.05 -12.29
CA GLY A 347 -13.06 -5.71 -11.79
C GLY A 347 -13.17 -4.25 -11.34
N ILE A 348 -12.15 -3.73 -10.63
CA ILE A 348 -12.12 -2.33 -10.19
C ILE A 348 -12.16 -1.37 -11.39
N LEU A 349 -11.34 -1.64 -12.41
CA LEU A 349 -11.30 -0.83 -13.63
C LEU A 349 -12.65 -0.83 -14.36
N GLN A 350 -13.28 -2.01 -14.50
CA GLN A 350 -14.57 -2.14 -15.18
C GLN A 350 -15.70 -1.43 -14.40
N GLU A 351 -15.78 -1.61 -13.09
CA GLU A 351 -16.77 -0.94 -12.24
C GLU A 351 -16.63 0.58 -12.28
N SER A 352 -15.39 1.09 -12.30
CA SER A 352 -15.11 2.52 -12.39
C SER A 352 -15.11 3.07 -13.81
N LYS A 353 -15.44 2.26 -14.83
CA LYS A 353 -15.37 2.66 -16.25
C LYS A 353 -13.97 3.24 -16.62
N ALA A 354 -12.94 2.72 -16.01
CA ALA A 354 -11.54 3.08 -16.25
C ALA A 354 -10.82 2.01 -17.10
N ASP A 355 -11.56 1.17 -17.78
CA ASP A 355 -11.06 0.03 -18.55
C ASP A 355 -10.97 0.27 -20.06
N ASN A 356 -11.12 1.52 -20.53
CA ASN A 356 -11.07 1.89 -21.95
C ASN A 356 -9.83 1.33 -22.69
N PHE A 357 -8.68 1.33 -22.04
CA PHE A 357 -7.40 0.90 -22.61
C PHE A 357 -6.84 -0.34 -21.92
N LEU A 358 -7.69 -1.14 -21.26
CA LEU A 358 -7.28 -2.29 -20.46
C LEU A 358 -6.81 -3.45 -21.32
N VAL A 359 -5.53 -3.80 -21.16
CA VAL A 359 -4.94 -5.02 -21.73
C VAL A 359 -5.06 -6.16 -20.70
N LYS A 360 -5.86 -7.17 -21.04
CA LYS A 360 -6.02 -8.38 -20.22
C LYS A 360 -5.05 -9.46 -20.70
N TYR A 361 -4.13 -9.86 -19.83
CA TYR A 361 -3.25 -11.00 -20.10
C TYR A 361 -3.94 -12.32 -19.72
N ASN A 362 -3.82 -13.29 -20.60
CA ASN A 362 -4.19 -14.67 -20.34
C ASN A 362 -3.07 -15.58 -20.84
N PRO A 363 -2.54 -16.53 -20.04
CA PRO A 363 -1.47 -17.44 -20.44
C PRO A 363 -1.78 -18.30 -21.68
N SER A 364 -3.07 -18.49 -22.01
CA SER A 364 -3.49 -19.25 -23.19
C SER A 364 -3.45 -18.43 -24.50
N ILE A 365 -3.25 -17.10 -24.43
CA ILE A 365 -3.11 -16.26 -25.62
C ILE A 365 -1.70 -16.37 -26.16
N PRO A 366 -1.52 -16.70 -27.46
CA PRO A 366 -0.19 -16.71 -28.09
C PRO A 366 0.48 -15.33 -27.99
N GLU A 367 1.79 -15.31 -27.81
CA GLU A 367 2.57 -14.06 -27.63
C GLU A 367 2.34 -13.04 -28.76
N ARG A 368 2.30 -13.53 -30.01
CA ARG A 368 2.02 -12.67 -31.18
C ARG A 368 0.65 -12.00 -31.11
N GLU A 369 -0.35 -12.75 -30.65
CA GLU A 369 -1.72 -12.22 -30.49
C GLU A 369 -1.77 -11.22 -29.34
N PHE A 370 -1.15 -11.54 -28.21
CA PHE A 370 -1.03 -10.62 -27.07
C PHE A 370 -0.36 -9.30 -27.49
N LYS A 371 0.72 -9.36 -28.25
CA LYS A 371 1.40 -8.18 -28.78
C LYS A 371 0.47 -7.33 -29.67
N ASN A 372 -0.36 -7.94 -30.51
CA ASN A 372 -1.34 -7.22 -31.33
C ASN A 372 -2.40 -6.54 -30.48
N ILE A 373 -2.84 -7.17 -29.38
CA ILE A 373 -3.77 -6.57 -28.41
C ILE A 373 -3.11 -5.34 -27.76
N VAL A 374 -1.89 -5.46 -27.29
CA VAL A 374 -1.13 -4.34 -26.70
C VAL A 374 -1.00 -3.20 -27.71
N ALA A 375 -0.64 -3.49 -28.97
CA ALA A 375 -0.47 -2.49 -30.00
C ALA A 375 -1.77 -1.70 -30.29
N ARG A 376 -2.89 -2.42 -30.38
CA ARG A 376 -4.19 -1.78 -30.57
C ARG A 376 -4.57 -0.84 -29.43
N TYR A 377 -4.55 -1.34 -28.19
CA TYR A 377 -4.95 -0.54 -27.04
C TYR A 377 -3.96 0.59 -26.74
N PHE A 378 -2.67 0.41 -27.02
CA PHE A 378 -1.69 1.49 -26.86
C PHE A 378 -1.90 2.60 -27.89
N ALA A 379 -2.23 2.26 -29.15
CA ALA A 379 -2.58 3.25 -30.17
C ALA A 379 -3.86 4.05 -29.78
N GLU A 380 -4.85 3.37 -29.22
CA GLU A 380 -6.05 4.04 -28.69
C GLU A 380 -5.73 4.94 -27.48
N PHE A 381 -4.87 4.50 -26.57
CA PHE A 381 -4.47 5.24 -25.38
C PHE A 381 -3.73 6.53 -25.71
N ILE A 382 -2.79 6.50 -26.66
CA ILE A 382 -2.02 7.69 -27.04
C ILE A 382 -2.79 8.66 -27.93
N ASN A 383 -3.95 8.27 -28.46
CA ASN A 383 -4.79 9.16 -29.24
C ASN A 383 -5.55 10.15 -28.32
N PRO A 384 -5.23 11.46 -28.35
CA PRO A 384 -5.84 12.44 -27.47
C PRO A 384 -7.36 12.59 -27.67
N ASN A 385 -7.89 12.20 -28.82
CA ASN A 385 -9.32 12.31 -29.14
C ASN A 385 -10.16 11.21 -28.50
N ASN A 386 -9.55 10.13 -27.98
CA ASN A 386 -10.28 9.07 -27.31
C ASN A 386 -10.73 9.55 -25.92
N PRO A 387 -12.00 9.38 -25.54
CA PRO A 387 -12.51 9.89 -24.27
C PRO A 387 -11.91 9.10 -23.08
N TRP A 388 -11.70 9.82 -21.97
CA TRP A 388 -11.37 9.25 -20.67
C TRP A 388 -12.23 9.93 -19.61
N ALA A 389 -13.21 9.22 -19.08
CA ALA A 389 -14.16 9.72 -18.09
C ALA A 389 -14.56 8.62 -17.11
N PRO A 390 -13.68 8.24 -16.16
CA PRO A 390 -13.97 7.20 -15.18
C PRO A 390 -15.07 7.63 -14.20
N ASN A 391 -15.86 6.68 -13.73
CA ASN A 391 -16.82 6.87 -12.67
C ASN A 391 -16.11 6.76 -11.31
N LEU A 392 -15.66 7.88 -10.74
CA LEU A 392 -14.93 7.91 -9.48
C LEU A 392 -15.78 7.49 -8.28
N SER A 393 -17.11 7.68 -8.31
CA SER A 393 -17.98 7.25 -7.20
C SER A 393 -18.03 5.72 -7.03
N ALA A 394 -17.75 4.95 -8.08
CA ALA A 394 -17.61 3.50 -7.97
C ALA A 394 -16.40 3.08 -7.10
N LEU A 395 -15.45 3.99 -6.85
CA LEU A 395 -14.31 3.75 -6.01
C LEU A 395 -14.58 4.00 -4.51
N ASP A 396 -15.71 4.61 -4.14
CA ASP A 396 -16.00 4.99 -2.74
C ASP A 396 -15.89 3.81 -1.78
N LYS A 397 -16.33 2.61 -2.20
CA LYS A 397 -16.22 1.38 -1.40
C LYS A 397 -14.78 0.91 -1.13
N TYR A 398 -13.81 1.50 -1.80
CA TYR A 398 -12.37 1.25 -1.60
C TYR A 398 -11.67 2.41 -0.88
N SER A 399 -12.40 3.48 -0.54
CA SER A 399 -11.84 4.66 0.11
C SER A 399 -11.46 4.41 1.57
N ALA A 400 -10.64 5.29 2.10
CA ALA A 400 -10.29 5.29 3.53
C ALA A 400 -11.51 5.61 4.42
N ASP A 401 -12.40 6.44 3.94
CA ASP A 401 -13.66 6.78 4.63
C ASP A 401 -14.55 5.53 4.79
N TYR A 402 -14.75 4.77 3.72
CA TYR A 402 -15.47 3.50 3.77
C TYR A 402 -14.79 2.50 4.73
N SER A 403 -13.46 2.41 4.69
CA SER A 403 -12.69 1.52 5.57
C SER A 403 -12.82 1.91 7.04
N ALA A 404 -12.79 3.21 7.36
CA ALA A 404 -13.00 3.72 8.72
C ALA A 404 -14.43 3.45 9.21
N ALA A 405 -15.45 3.70 8.38
CA ALA A 405 -16.85 3.38 8.69
C ALA A 405 -17.04 1.89 8.98
N LYS A 406 -16.41 1.03 8.18
CA LYS A 406 -16.49 -0.43 8.36
C LYS A 406 -15.78 -0.88 9.64
N LEU A 407 -14.59 -0.32 9.92
CA LEU A 407 -13.85 -0.59 11.16
C LEU A 407 -14.68 -0.23 12.39
N VAL A 408 -15.28 0.95 12.40
CA VAL A 408 -16.15 1.42 13.50
C VAL A 408 -17.29 0.42 13.77
N ARG A 409 -18.02 0.01 12.73
CA ARG A 409 -19.08 -1.00 12.86
C ARG A 409 -18.60 -2.33 13.43
N LEU A 410 -17.43 -2.78 13.00
CA LEU A 410 -16.84 -4.03 13.48
C LEU A 410 -16.39 -3.94 14.93
N ILE A 411 -15.81 -2.80 15.34
CA ILE A 411 -15.45 -2.53 16.74
C ILE A 411 -16.71 -2.49 17.61
N GLU A 412 -17.75 -1.79 17.19
CA GLU A 412 -19.01 -1.70 17.94
C GLU A 412 -19.65 -3.07 18.15
N LYS A 413 -19.65 -3.91 17.10
CA LYS A 413 -20.09 -5.30 17.22
C LYS A 413 -19.23 -6.06 18.24
N ALA A 414 -17.91 -6.00 18.16
CA ALA A 414 -17.00 -6.68 19.08
C ALA A 414 -17.15 -6.21 20.54
N LEU A 415 -17.53 -4.94 20.76
CA LEU A 415 -17.83 -4.42 22.10
C LEU A 415 -19.18 -4.92 22.65
N CYS A 416 -20.18 -5.12 21.78
CA CYS A 416 -21.47 -5.70 22.18
C CYS A 416 -21.35 -7.18 22.52
N ASP A 417 -20.63 -7.95 21.69
CA ASP A 417 -20.44 -9.40 21.87
C ASP A 417 -19.72 -9.75 23.19
N LYS A 418 -18.96 -8.81 23.78
CA LYS A 418 -18.31 -8.98 25.09
C LYS A 418 -19.19 -8.66 26.28
N ARG A 419 -20.32 -7.97 26.09
CA ARG A 419 -21.24 -7.59 27.17
C ARG A 419 -22.29 -8.68 27.44
N ASN A 420 -22.44 -9.60 26.51
CA ASN A 420 -23.27 -10.81 26.63
C ASN A 420 -22.39 -12.02 27.01
#